data_fef2143d47fb34a1aa9b7288d7463a29
#
_entry.id   fef2143d47fb34a1aa9b7288d7463a29
#
_cell.length_a   1.000
_cell.length_b   1.000
_cell.length_c   1.000
_cell.angle_alpha   90.00
_cell.angle_beta   90.00
_cell.angle_gamma   90.00
#
_symmetry.space_group_name_H-M   'P 1'
#
loop_
_entity.id
_entity.type
_entity.pdbx_description
1 polymer ?
#
loop_
_entity_poly.entity_id
_entity_poly.type
_entity_poly.pdbx_seq_one_letter_code
_entity_poly.pdbx_strand_id
1 'polypeptide(L)'
;MSEYNASYRRIFIIGNGESRKDFDLTQLRKHGKIYACNAYYRDNPLPDVLVAVDSTMTHEIYHKGIAHKIPCYFREWTKCPNFMYQTMKQGFLSTQGKDKEDKFVTNGDSALPIGDYFVMNSHTIKGEATIRREDGTTYKKMVDNTHIYNSWITPGDKTQEWEDPGYHAGATAGHIACKYENPNEVYLIGMDLRSDTKYYNNIYKGSKHYSSAHYEPSPTGIWESEWLQVFKHNRWVKFYKVNKSDDDKLTNTKLLGDEQNLEYITQAQLLDLLKQK
;
A
#
# COMPACT_ATOMS: atom_id res chain seq x y z
N MET A 1 -24.60 -5.52 24.52
CA MET A 1 -23.38 -4.78 24.18
C MET A 1 -22.23 -5.51 24.82
N SER A 2 -21.46 -6.29 24.06
CA SER A 2 -20.27 -6.94 24.60
C SER A 2 -19.25 -5.84 24.87
N GLU A 3 -18.78 -5.70 26.08
CA GLU A 3 -17.65 -4.86 26.42
C GLU A 3 -16.46 -5.30 25.56
N TYR A 4 -16.17 -4.52 24.55
CA TYR A 4 -14.96 -4.69 23.76
C TYR A 4 -13.79 -4.50 24.71
N ASN A 5 -13.07 -5.58 25.00
CA ASN A 5 -11.91 -5.50 25.87
C ASN A 5 -10.90 -4.57 25.20
N ALA A 6 -10.88 -3.31 25.61
CA ALA A 6 -10.11 -2.22 25.00
C ALA A 6 -8.58 -2.48 24.99
N SER A 7 -8.15 -3.55 25.66
CA SER A 7 -6.74 -3.96 25.72
C SER A 7 -6.32 -4.92 24.62
N TYR A 8 -7.24 -5.63 23.94
CA TYR A 8 -6.89 -6.61 22.92
C TYR A 8 -7.24 -6.10 21.50
N ARG A 9 -6.21 -5.80 20.70
CA ARG A 9 -6.36 -5.15 19.40
C ARG A 9 -6.09 -6.12 18.28
N ARG A 10 -7.08 -6.27 17.39
CA ARG A 10 -6.98 -7.03 16.14
C ARG A 10 -7.03 -6.13 14.95
N ILE A 11 -6.20 -6.42 13.96
CA ILE A 11 -6.18 -5.73 12.68
C ILE A 11 -6.36 -6.76 11.56
N PHE A 12 -7.24 -6.45 10.62
CA PHE A 12 -7.42 -7.21 9.39
C PHE A 12 -6.82 -6.41 8.24
N ILE A 13 -5.81 -6.97 7.57
CA ILE A 13 -5.19 -6.36 6.40
C ILE A 13 -5.70 -7.06 5.16
N ILE A 14 -6.43 -6.32 4.34
CA ILE A 14 -7.15 -6.88 3.20
C ILE A 14 -6.43 -6.51 1.91
N GLY A 15 -5.82 -7.51 1.28
CA GLY A 15 -5.27 -7.44 -0.07
C GLY A 15 -6.33 -7.68 -1.15
N ASN A 16 -5.86 -7.74 -2.39
CA ASN A 16 -6.73 -7.92 -3.55
C ASN A 16 -6.54 -9.27 -4.26
N GLY A 17 -5.91 -10.23 -3.60
CA GLY A 17 -5.76 -11.59 -4.10
C GLY A 17 -7.10 -12.33 -4.24
N GLU A 18 -7.16 -13.24 -5.19
CA GLU A 18 -8.38 -13.99 -5.53
C GLU A 18 -8.83 -14.94 -4.40
N SER A 19 -7.94 -15.30 -3.48
CA SER A 19 -8.28 -16.15 -2.33
C SER A 19 -9.41 -15.57 -1.47
N ARG A 20 -9.57 -14.25 -1.44
CA ARG A 20 -10.65 -13.61 -0.66
C ARG A 20 -11.97 -13.46 -1.43
N LYS A 21 -12.00 -13.87 -2.69
CA LYS A 21 -13.17 -13.78 -3.54
C LYS A 21 -14.38 -14.35 -2.85
N ASP A 22 -15.28 -14.45 -2.58
CA ASP A 22 -16.42 -15.11 -1.92
C ASP A 22 -16.38 -15.09 -0.38
N PHE A 23 -15.37 -14.46 0.23
CA PHE A 23 -15.31 -14.30 1.69
C PHE A 23 -16.03 -13.02 2.14
N ASP A 24 -17.01 -13.17 3.01
CA ASP A 24 -17.75 -12.03 3.57
C ASP A 24 -16.88 -11.23 4.55
N LEU A 25 -16.32 -10.13 4.07
CA LEU A 25 -15.46 -9.25 4.85
C LEU A 25 -16.24 -8.40 5.87
N THR A 26 -17.57 -8.27 5.72
CA THR A 26 -18.39 -7.41 6.60
C THR A 26 -18.43 -7.93 8.03
N GLN A 27 -18.33 -9.24 8.20
CA GLN A 27 -18.32 -9.90 9.50
C GLN A 27 -17.07 -9.59 10.35
N LEU A 28 -15.97 -9.12 9.73
CA LEU A 28 -14.72 -8.83 10.43
C LEU A 28 -14.79 -7.56 11.29
N ARG A 29 -15.58 -6.59 10.85
CA ARG A 29 -15.62 -5.24 11.46
C ARG A 29 -15.94 -5.23 12.95
N LYS A 30 -16.77 -6.13 13.41
CA LYS A 30 -17.11 -6.26 14.85
C LYS A 30 -15.98 -6.83 15.71
N HIS A 31 -14.93 -7.36 15.08
CA HIS A 31 -13.82 -8.04 15.75
C HIS A 31 -12.50 -7.24 15.73
N GLY A 32 -12.39 -6.19 14.91
CA GLY A 32 -11.19 -5.38 14.82
C GLY A 32 -11.23 -4.34 13.72
N LYS A 33 -10.16 -3.56 13.58
CA LYS A 33 -10.02 -2.57 12.51
C LYS A 33 -9.64 -3.21 11.19
N ILE A 34 -10.16 -2.65 10.12
CA ILE A 34 -9.88 -3.08 8.75
C ILE A 34 -8.97 -2.08 8.05
N TYR A 35 -7.80 -2.54 7.69
CA TYR A 35 -6.86 -1.88 6.79
C TYR A 35 -6.97 -2.54 5.43
N ALA A 36 -7.29 -1.78 4.40
CA ALA A 36 -7.46 -2.33 3.06
C ALA A 36 -6.57 -1.64 2.02
N CYS A 37 -6.36 -2.31 0.89
CA CYS A 37 -5.42 -1.87 -0.13
C CYS A 37 -6.13 -1.46 -1.42
N ASN A 38 -5.66 -0.36 -2.00
CA ASN A 38 -5.97 0.05 -3.38
C ASN A 38 -7.48 0.10 -3.67
N ALA A 39 -7.98 -0.71 -4.62
CA ALA A 39 -9.35 -0.66 -5.11
C ALA A 39 -10.41 -1.32 -4.20
N TYR A 40 -10.06 -1.76 -3.00
CA TYR A 40 -10.98 -2.40 -2.07
C TYR A 40 -12.33 -1.67 -1.91
N TYR A 41 -12.31 -0.34 -1.91
CA TYR A 41 -13.48 0.52 -1.71
C TYR A 41 -14.51 0.46 -2.87
N ARG A 42 -14.19 -0.19 -4.00
CA ARG A 42 -15.06 -0.20 -5.19
C ARG A 42 -16.32 -1.05 -4.98
N ASP A 43 -16.20 -2.14 -4.24
CA ASP A 43 -17.21 -3.18 -4.09
C ASP A 43 -17.42 -3.65 -2.65
N ASN A 44 -16.80 -2.96 -1.69
CA ASN A 44 -16.92 -3.28 -0.27
C ASN A 44 -17.26 -2.02 0.54
N PRO A 45 -17.83 -2.19 1.74
CA PRO A 45 -17.93 -1.09 2.71
C PRO A 45 -16.58 -0.46 2.96
N LEU A 46 -16.53 0.87 3.18
CA LEU A 46 -15.27 1.57 3.41
C LEU A 46 -14.52 0.95 4.61
N PRO A 47 -13.20 0.69 4.47
CA PRO A 47 -12.38 0.21 5.58
C PRO A 47 -12.18 1.31 6.63
N ASP A 48 -11.53 0.98 7.74
CA ASP A 48 -11.15 2.00 8.73
C ASP A 48 -9.94 2.82 8.23
N VAL A 49 -9.06 2.19 7.44
CA VAL A 49 -7.91 2.83 6.79
C VAL A 49 -7.71 2.24 5.40
N LEU A 50 -7.40 3.10 4.42
CA LEU A 50 -7.07 2.68 3.06
C LEU A 50 -5.63 3.03 2.73
N VAL A 51 -4.89 2.07 2.18
CA VAL A 51 -3.48 2.24 1.80
C VAL A 51 -3.32 2.03 0.30
N ALA A 52 -2.70 2.99 -0.37
CA ALA A 52 -2.41 2.89 -1.79
C ALA A 52 -1.03 3.51 -2.10
N VAL A 53 -0.20 2.74 -2.80
CA VAL A 53 1.17 3.14 -3.13
C VAL A 53 1.37 3.42 -4.62
N ASP A 54 0.39 3.02 -5.44
CA ASP A 54 0.42 3.25 -6.89
C ASP A 54 -0.22 4.59 -7.23
N SER A 55 0.47 5.42 -8.01
CA SER A 55 0.06 6.79 -8.32
C SER A 55 -1.35 6.88 -8.90
N THR A 56 -1.65 6.06 -9.90
CA THR A 56 -2.95 6.07 -10.57
C THR A 56 -4.09 5.69 -9.62
N MET A 57 -3.82 4.81 -8.68
CA MET A 57 -4.80 4.40 -7.67
C MET A 57 -5.00 5.49 -6.60
N THR A 58 -3.93 6.13 -6.13
CA THR A 58 -4.03 7.24 -5.17
C THR A 58 -4.86 8.38 -5.73
N HIS A 59 -4.66 8.73 -7.00
CA HIS A 59 -5.45 9.74 -7.71
C HIS A 59 -6.93 9.35 -7.81
N GLU A 60 -7.23 8.10 -8.16
CA GLU A 60 -8.63 7.64 -8.23
C GLU A 60 -9.32 7.72 -6.87
N ILE A 61 -8.68 7.23 -5.81
CA ILE A 61 -9.21 7.24 -4.44
C ILE A 61 -9.52 8.66 -4.00
N TYR A 62 -8.59 9.58 -4.22
CA TYR A 62 -8.78 10.99 -3.85
C TYR A 62 -9.89 11.63 -4.67
N HIS A 63 -9.87 11.49 -5.99
CA HIS A 63 -10.87 12.09 -6.88
C HIS A 63 -12.30 11.58 -6.58
N LYS A 64 -12.44 10.34 -6.14
CA LYS A 64 -13.75 9.80 -5.69
C LYS A 64 -14.16 10.26 -4.30
N GLY A 65 -13.37 11.11 -3.66
CA GLY A 65 -13.67 11.66 -2.34
C GLY A 65 -13.60 10.64 -1.20
N ILE A 66 -12.90 9.52 -1.39
CA ILE A 66 -12.74 8.51 -0.35
C ILE A 66 -11.87 9.05 0.78
N ALA A 67 -10.79 9.77 0.44
CA ALA A 67 -9.89 10.38 1.42
C ALA A 67 -10.57 11.48 2.29
N HIS A 68 -11.74 11.98 1.88
CA HIS A 68 -12.56 12.87 2.71
C HIS A 68 -13.42 12.12 3.74
N LYS A 69 -13.56 10.80 3.60
CA LYS A 69 -14.43 9.97 4.44
C LYS A 69 -13.66 9.13 5.44
N ILE A 70 -12.49 8.63 5.05
CA ILE A 70 -11.65 7.76 5.87
C ILE A 70 -10.18 8.15 5.74
N PRO A 71 -9.32 7.85 6.75
CA PRO A 71 -7.88 8.00 6.64
C PRO A 71 -7.32 7.19 5.47
N CYS A 72 -6.49 7.84 4.65
CA CYS A 72 -5.80 7.23 3.52
C CYS A 72 -4.31 7.49 3.62
N TYR A 73 -3.50 6.43 3.46
CA TYR A 73 -2.05 6.51 3.37
C TYR A 73 -1.63 6.36 1.93
N PHE A 74 -1.03 7.42 1.39
CA PHE A 74 -0.57 7.48 0.02
C PHE A 74 0.94 7.68 -0.04
N ARG A 75 1.59 7.02 -0.99
CA ARG A 75 2.98 7.27 -1.29
C ARG A 75 3.10 8.46 -2.25
N GLU A 76 4.08 9.32 -1.99
CA GLU A 76 4.48 10.40 -2.92
C GLU A 76 3.30 11.28 -3.38
N TRP A 77 2.53 11.74 -2.43
CA TRP A 77 1.34 12.52 -2.67
C TRP A 77 1.49 13.94 -2.15
N THR A 78 1.19 14.93 -2.98
CA THR A 78 1.15 16.33 -2.58
C THR A 78 -0.07 17.03 -3.16
N LYS A 79 -0.80 17.73 -2.32
CA LYS A 79 -1.83 18.68 -2.73
C LYS A 79 -1.20 20.05 -2.86
N CYS A 80 -1.25 20.67 -4.05
CA CYS A 80 -0.75 22.01 -4.23
C CYS A 80 -1.82 22.94 -4.81
N PRO A 81 -1.85 24.21 -4.40
CA PRO A 81 -2.72 25.19 -5.01
C PRO A 81 -2.48 25.32 -6.52
N ASN A 82 -3.55 25.56 -7.28
CA ASN A 82 -3.50 25.66 -8.73
C ASN A 82 -2.41 26.63 -9.23
N PHE A 83 -2.28 27.79 -8.61
CA PHE A 83 -1.27 28.77 -9.01
C PHE A 83 0.16 28.25 -8.83
N MET A 84 0.44 27.50 -7.75
CA MET A 84 1.76 26.89 -7.54
C MET A 84 2.02 25.79 -8.58
N TYR A 85 1.04 24.96 -8.86
CA TYR A 85 1.16 23.93 -9.89
C TYR A 85 1.49 24.53 -11.25
N GLN A 86 0.80 25.58 -11.66
CA GLN A 86 1.07 26.23 -12.95
C GLN A 86 2.47 26.84 -12.99
N THR A 87 2.94 27.43 -11.90
CA THR A 87 4.31 27.95 -11.77
C THR A 87 5.35 26.84 -11.89
N MET A 88 5.14 25.73 -11.17
CA MET A 88 6.04 24.57 -11.21
C MET A 88 6.05 23.91 -12.59
N LYS A 89 4.89 23.79 -13.25
CA LYS A 89 4.78 23.26 -14.60
C LYS A 89 5.54 24.14 -15.62
N GLN A 90 5.45 25.46 -15.50
CA GLN A 90 6.21 26.37 -16.34
C GLN A 90 7.72 26.26 -16.10
N GLY A 91 8.14 26.20 -14.84
CA GLY A 91 9.53 25.98 -14.46
C GLY A 91 10.08 24.65 -14.99
N PHE A 92 9.32 23.58 -14.91
CA PHE A 92 9.69 22.27 -15.43
C PHE A 92 9.86 22.25 -16.94
N LEU A 93 8.97 22.89 -17.67
CA LEU A 93 9.09 23.02 -19.13
C LEU A 93 10.32 23.86 -19.54
N SER A 94 10.72 24.82 -18.72
CA SER A 94 11.91 25.65 -18.96
C SER A 94 13.22 24.93 -18.65
N THR A 95 13.21 23.94 -17.76
CA THR A 95 14.40 23.18 -17.32
C THR A 95 14.66 21.91 -18.14
N GLN A 96 13.76 21.51 -19.02
CA GLN A 96 13.99 20.34 -19.89
C GLN A 96 15.22 20.45 -20.81
N GLY A 97 15.88 21.60 -20.86
CA GLY A 97 17.09 21.82 -21.66
C GLY A 97 18.39 21.94 -20.86
N LYS A 98 18.36 22.02 -19.54
CA LYS A 98 19.54 22.27 -18.71
C LYS A 98 19.43 21.57 -17.37
N ASP A 99 20.22 20.53 -17.20
CA ASP A 99 20.52 19.84 -15.94
C ASP A 99 19.40 19.00 -15.31
N LYS A 100 19.58 17.70 -15.43
CA LYS A 100 18.80 16.62 -14.82
C LYS A 100 18.94 16.55 -13.28
N GLU A 101 19.42 17.59 -12.63
CA GLU A 101 19.79 17.55 -11.21
C GLU A 101 18.81 18.22 -10.25
N ASP A 102 17.92 19.08 -10.70
CA ASP A 102 16.89 19.72 -9.87
C ASP A 102 15.46 19.29 -10.28
N LYS A 103 14.93 18.45 -9.84
CA LYS A 103 14.33 17.40 -9.05
C LYS A 103 12.96 17.62 -8.46
N PHE A 104 12.09 18.29 -9.15
CA PHE A 104 10.68 17.99 -9.07
C PHE A 104 10.26 17.36 -10.41
N VAL A 105 10.45 16.06 -10.56
CA VAL A 105 9.79 15.33 -11.64
C VAL A 105 8.32 15.21 -11.26
N THR A 106 7.61 16.31 -11.45
CA THR A 106 6.16 16.22 -11.58
C THR A 106 5.91 15.49 -12.87
N ASN A 107 5.44 14.27 -12.80
CA ASN A 107 4.87 13.61 -13.94
C ASN A 107 3.61 14.42 -14.27
N GLY A 108 3.70 15.38 -15.20
CA GLY A 108 2.61 16.31 -15.53
C GLY A 108 1.32 15.60 -15.92
N ASP A 109 1.42 14.34 -16.35
CA ASP A 109 0.29 13.50 -16.73
C ASP A 109 -0.46 12.89 -15.53
N SER A 110 0.12 12.94 -14.33
CA SER A 110 -0.51 12.40 -13.11
C SER A 110 -1.13 13.47 -12.20
N ALA A 111 -1.07 14.74 -12.58
CA ALA A 111 -1.74 15.79 -11.82
C ALA A 111 -3.23 15.88 -12.20
N LEU A 112 -4.10 15.81 -11.21
CA LEU A 112 -5.55 15.95 -11.39
C LEU A 112 -6.06 17.23 -10.75
N PRO A 113 -6.83 18.05 -11.46
CA PRO A 113 -7.44 19.24 -10.90
C PRO A 113 -8.57 18.85 -9.93
N ILE A 114 -8.61 19.46 -8.76
CA ILE A 114 -9.70 19.35 -7.80
C ILE A 114 -10.06 20.75 -7.36
N GLY A 115 -10.98 21.38 -8.07
CA GLY A 115 -11.31 22.79 -7.84
C GLY A 115 -10.08 23.68 -8.00
N ASP A 116 -9.73 24.42 -6.96
CA ASP A 116 -8.58 25.34 -6.94
C ASP A 116 -7.23 24.64 -6.65
N TYR A 117 -7.22 23.31 -6.57
CA TYR A 117 -6.03 22.54 -6.22
C TYR A 117 -5.71 21.48 -7.27
N PHE A 118 -4.44 21.19 -7.40
CA PHE A 118 -3.95 20.01 -8.10
C PHE A 118 -3.38 19.02 -7.10
N VAL A 119 -3.65 17.76 -7.35
CA VAL A 119 -3.02 16.67 -6.64
C VAL A 119 -1.87 16.18 -7.51
N MET A 120 -0.68 16.25 -6.97
CA MET A 120 0.53 15.84 -7.65
C MET A 120 1.12 14.62 -7.01
N ASN A 121 1.65 13.75 -7.85
CA ASN A 121 2.51 12.67 -7.46
C ASN A 121 3.96 13.16 -7.49
N SER A 122 4.61 13.24 -6.36
CA SER A 122 6.04 13.50 -6.31
C SER A 122 6.80 12.18 -6.38
N HIS A 123 7.60 11.98 -7.43
CA HIS A 123 8.50 10.85 -7.50
C HIS A 123 9.83 11.21 -6.85
N THR A 124 10.19 10.48 -5.80
CA THR A 124 11.57 10.46 -5.35
C THR A 124 12.31 9.43 -6.19
N ILE A 125 13.12 9.88 -7.12
CA ILE A 125 13.93 9.00 -7.93
C ILE A 125 15.11 8.56 -7.09
N LYS A 126 15.13 7.27 -6.68
CA LYS A 126 16.40 6.60 -6.37
C LYS A 126 17.14 6.45 -7.70
N GLY A 127 18.13 7.28 -7.96
CA GLY A 127 18.88 7.28 -9.19
C GLY A 127 20.38 7.23 -8.94
N GLU A 128 21.11 6.57 -9.86
CA GLU A 128 22.55 6.73 -9.92
C GLU A 128 22.88 8.17 -10.33
N ALA A 129 23.48 8.92 -9.44
CA ALA A 129 24.09 10.20 -9.80
C ALA A 129 25.50 9.98 -10.34
N THR A 130 25.80 10.56 -11.49
CA THR A 130 27.16 10.62 -12.00
C THR A 130 27.87 11.81 -11.35
N ILE A 131 28.82 11.52 -10.48
CA ILE A 131 29.60 12.54 -9.77
C ILE A 131 30.91 12.73 -10.49
N ARG A 132 31.25 13.98 -10.79
CA ARG A 132 32.54 14.35 -11.36
C ARG A 132 33.56 14.62 -10.25
N ARG A 133 34.71 13.98 -10.32
CA ARG A 133 35.86 14.25 -9.43
C ARG A 133 36.62 15.48 -9.90
N GLU A 134 37.45 16.04 -9.03
CA GLU A 134 38.30 17.19 -9.32
C GLU A 134 39.30 16.91 -10.46
N ASP A 135 39.70 15.64 -10.64
CA ASP A 135 40.57 15.17 -11.72
C ASP A 135 39.83 15.04 -13.08
N GLY A 136 38.53 15.38 -13.13
CA GLY A 136 37.71 15.30 -14.32
C GLY A 136 37.10 13.92 -14.60
N THR A 137 37.48 12.88 -13.84
CA THR A 137 36.85 11.55 -13.96
C THR A 137 35.47 11.53 -13.34
N THR A 138 34.61 10.65 -13.84
CA THR A 138 33.26 10.49 -13.32
C THR A 138 33.08 9.11 -12.70
N TYR A 139 32.29 9.04 -11.64
CA TYR A 139 31.84 7.77 -11.05
C TYR A 139 30.35 7.83 -10.74
N LYS A 140 29.73 6.67 -10.77
CA LYS A 140 28.33 6.53 -10.40
C LYS A 140 28.20 6.27 -8.90
N LYS A 141 27.36 7.03 -8.21
CA LYS A 141 27.01 6.83 -6.82
C LYS A 141 25.50 6.77 -6.70
N MET A 142 25.01 5.80 -5.97
CA MET A 142 23.61 5.82 -5.53
C MET A 142 23.46 7.00 -4.57
N VAL A 143 22.74 7.99 -5.00
CA VAL A 143 22.42 9.15 -4.17
C VAL A 143 21.10 8.84 -3.50
N ASP A 144 21.16 8.71 -2.20
CA ASP A 144 19.99 8.55 -1.35
C ASP A 144 19.35 9.94 -1.16
N ASN A 145 18.61 10.39 -2.15
CA ASN A 145 17.77 11.58 -2.02
C ASN A 145 16.44 11.18 -1.34
N THR A 146 16.57 10.51 -0.24
CA THR A 146 15.47 9.96 0.51
C THR A 146 14.85 10.98 1.45
N HIS A 147 14.09 11.89 0.88
CA HIS A 147 12.93 12.37 1.60
C HIS A 147 11.71 11.96 0.79
N ILE A 148 11.30 10.71 0.97
CA ILE A 148 10.01 10.25 0.47
C ILE A 148 8.97 10.92 1.36
N TYR A 149 8.38 11.98 0.87
CA TYR A 149 7.24 12.61 1.52
C TYR A 149 6.01 11.79 1.22
N ASN A 150 5.56 11.04 2.19
CA ASN A 150 4.30 10.35 2.11
C ASN A 150 3.24 11.18 2.81
N SER A 151 2.07 11.20 2.22
CA SER A 151 0.98 11.95 2.75
C SER A 151 -0.06 11.01 3.33
N TRP A 152 -0.32 11.17 4.61
CA TRP A 152 -1.50 10.65 5.23
C TRP A 152 -2.59 11.71 5.16
N ILE A 153 -3.69 11.40 4.49
CA ILE A 153 -4.82 12.29 4.35
C ILE A 153 -5.90 11.85 5.34
N THR A 154 -6.20 12.71 6.30
CA THR A 154 -7.32 12.51 7.22
C THR A 154 -8.60 13.10 6.64
N PRO A 155 -9.79 12.64 7.08
CA PRO A 155 -11.04 13.29 6.74
C PRO A 155 -10.98 14.79 6.99
N GLY A 156 -11.49 15.59 6.04
CA GLY A 156 -11.37 17.05 6.08
C GLY A 156 -10.09 17.59 5.44
N ASP A 157 -9.39 16.78 4.67
CA ASP A 157 -8.30 17.21 3.80
C ASP A 157 -7.01 17.68 4.52
N LYS A 158 -6.80 17.17 5.73
CA LYS A 158 -5.59 17.43 6.49
C LYS A 158 -4.51 16.44 6.11
N THR A 159 -3.49 16.89 5.44
CA THR A 159 -2.32 16.09 5.08
C THR A 159 -1.35 16.03 6.26
N GLN A 160 -0.83 14.84 6.55
CA GLN A 160 0.24 14.61 7.51
C GLN A 160 1.35 13.80 6.83
N GLU A 161 2.58 14.09 7.20
CA GLU A 161 3.73 13.32 6.73
C GLU A 161 3.88 12.04 7.55
N TRP A 162 4.38 10.98 6.90
CA TRP A 162 4.72 9.73 7.54
C TRP A 162 5.90 9.07 6.80
N GLU A 163 6.62 8.22 7.50
CA GLU A 163 7.76 7.51 6.95
C GLU A 163 7.31 6.27 6.17
N ASP A 164 7.60 6.22 4.87
CA ASP A 164 7.28 5.08 4.00
C ASP A 164 8.45 4.09 3.96
N PRO A 165 8.22 2.83 4.30
CA PRO A 165 9.24 1.80 4.18
C PRO A 165 9.57 1.43 2.73
N GLY A 166 8.82 1.95 1.75
CA GLY A 166 9.00 1.62 0.33
C GLY A 166 8.40 0.29 -0.09
N TYR A 167 7.55 -0.32 0.72
CA TYR A 167 6.94 -1.62 0.45
C TYR A 167 5.72 -1.53 -0.48
N HIS A 168 5.28 -2.65 -1.04
CA HIS A 168 3.98 -2.74 -1.73
C HIS A 168 2.82 -2.44 -0.76
N ALA A 169 1.62 -2.17 -1.30
CA ALA A 169 0.50 -1.67 -0.49
C ALA A 169 0.15 -2.56 0.71
N GLY A 170 0.23 -3.89 0.55
CA GLY A 170 -0.07 -4.83 1.63
C GLY A 170 0.92 -4.76 2.79
N ALA A 171 2.22 -4.87 2.53
CA ALA A 171 3.24 -4.78 3.55
C ALA A 171 3.33 -3.38 4.16
N THR A 172 3.08 -2.34 3.35
CA THR A 172 2.93 -0.96 3.85
C THR A 172 1.76 -0.84 4.83
N ALA A 173 0.60 -1.43 4.52
CA ALA A 173 -0.54 -1.46 5.44
C ALA A 173 -0.19 -2.19 6.75
N GLY A 174 0.55 -3.30 6.66
CA GLY A 174 1.07 -4.03 7.82
C GLY A 174 1.99 -3.19 8.70
N HIS A 175 2.94 -2.49 8.08
CA HIS A 175 3.86 -1.59 8.76
C HIS A 175 3.11 -0.47 9.50
N ILE A 176 2.19 0.20 8.81
CA ILE A 176 1.38 1.29 9.37
C ILE A 176 0.52 0.79 10.54
N ALA A 177 -0.17 -0.33 10.35
CA ALA A 177 -1.02 -0.92 11.38
C ALA A 177 -0.22 -1.26 12.64
N CYS A 178 0.96 -1.88 12.49
CA CYS A 178 1.82 -2.19 13.63
C CYS A 178 2.33 -0.92 14.34
N LYS A 179 2.76 0.08 13.56
CA LYS A 179 3.35 1.32 14.09
C LYS A 179 2.34 2.19 14.86
N TYR A 180 1.13 2.32 14.35
CA TYR A 180 0.15 3.28 14.90
C TYR A 180 -0.93 2.65 15.76
N GLU A 181 -1.25 1.36 15.57
CA GLU A 181 -2.28 0.69 16.34
C GLU A 181 -1.74 -0.21 17.44
N ASN A 182 -0.46 -0.60 17.38
CA ASN A 182 0.16 -1.54 18.32
C ASN A 182 -0.72 -2.78 18.58
N PRO A 183 -1.03 -3.58 17.54
CA PRO A 183 -1.97 -4.70 17.65
C PRO A 183 -1.37 -5.89 18.36
N ASN A 184 -2.23 -6.74 18.93
CA ASN A 184 -1.85 -8.06 19.41
C ASN A 184 -1.83 -9.09 18.27
N GLU A 185 -2.82 -8.99 17.38
CA GLU A 185 -3.01 -9.90 16.25
C GLU A 185 -3.23 -9.14 14.95
N VAL A 186 -2.61 -9.62 13.87
CA VAL A 186 -2.80 -9.11 12.51
C VAL A 186 -3.15 -10.27 11.58
N TYR A 187 -4.26 -10.14 10.86
CA TYR A 187 -4.76 -11.14 9.93
C TYR A 187 -4.59 -10.66 8.48
N LEU A 188 -3.87 -11.44 7.67
CA LEU A 188 -3.57 -11.13 6.27
C LEU A 188 -4.55 -11.89 5.36
N ILE A 189 -5.52 -11.20 4.77
CA ILE A 189 -6.59 -11.77 3.95
C ILE A 189 -6.43 -11.29 2.51
N GLY A 190 -6.47 -12.22 1.54
CA GLY A 190 -6.23 -11.85 0.13
C GLY A 190 -4.81 -11.36 -0.15
N MET A 191 -3.86 -11.77 0.69
CA MET A 191 -2.43 -11.56 0.48
C MET A 191 -1.81 -12.78 -0.16
N ASP A 192 -2.21 -13.08 -1.40
CA ASP A 192 -1.83 -14.31 -2.08
C ASP A 192 -0.36 -14.30 -2.52
N LEU A 193 0.21 -13.12 -2.70
CA LEU A 193 1.60 -12.83 -3.01
C LEU A 193 2.12 -13.43 -4.32
N ARG A 194 1.40 -14.35 -4.93
CA ARG A 194 1.75 -14.96 -6.21
C ARG A 194 0.52 -15.40 -7.00
N SER A 195 0.79 -15.89 -8.20
CA SER A 195 -0.18 -16.61 -9.01
C SER A 195 0.37 -18.00 -9.34
N ASP A 196 -0.41 -19.05 -9.14
CA ASP A 196 -0.05 -20.42 -9.57
C ASP A 196 -0.36 -20.66 -11.03
N THR A 197 -0.93 -19.67 -11.69
CA THR A 197 -1.20 -19.68 -13.11
C THR A 197 -0.33 -18.66 -13.81
N LYS A 198 -0.26 -18.73 -15.14
CA LYS A 198 0.33 -17.69 -15.97
C LYS A 198 -0.46 -16.36 -15.97
N TYR A 199 -1.53 -16.29 -15.20
CA TYR A 199 -2.42 -15.13 -15.16
C TYR A 199 -2.25 -14.33 -13.89
N TYR A 200 -2.53 -13.04 -13.99
CA TYR A 200 -2.45 -12.10 -12.89
C TYR A 200 -3.48 -12.43 -11.79
N ASN A 201 -2.99 -12.66 -10.56
CA ASN A 201 -3.82 -12.97 -9.39
C ASN A 201 -4.28 -11.67 -8.73
N ASN A 202 -5.44 -11.18 -9.12
CA ASN A 202 -6.06 -10.02 -8.51
C ASN A 202 -7.55 -9.99 -8.87
N ILE A 203 -8.43 -9.75 -7.89
CA ILE A 203 -9.89 -9.70 -8.12
C ILE A 203 -10.31 -8.53 -9.01
N TYR A 204 -9.48 -7.48 -9.13
CA TYR A 204 -9.73 -6.31 -9.99
C TYR A 204 -9.01 -6.38 -11.34
N LYS A 205 -8.41 -7.51 -11.69
CA LYS A 205 -7.71 -7.69 -12.96
C LYS A 205 -8.59 -7.27 -14.15
N GLY A 206 -8.00 -6.57 -15.11
CA GLY A 206 -8.70 -6.04 -16.28
C GLY A 206 -9.59 -4.82 -16.01
N SER A 207 -9.73 -4.37 -14.77
CA SER A 207 -10.43 -3.12 -14.45
C SER A 207 -9.50 -1.91 -14.55
N LYS A 208 -10.07 -0.70 -14.46
CA LYS A 208 -9.30 0.55 -14.51
C LYS A 208 -8.15 0.53 -13.48
N HIS A 209 -6.95 0.88 -13.93
CA HIS A 209 -5.68 0.88 -13.18
C HIS A 209 -5.16 -0.50 -12.76
N TYR A 210 -5.70 -1.58 -13.31
CA TYR A 210 -5.20 -2.93 -13.11
C TYR A 210 -4.85 -3.59 -14.42
N SER A 211 -3.77 -4.36 -14.38
CA SER A 211 -3.34 -5.16 -15.52
C SER A 211 -4.43 -6.11 -16.00
N SER A 212 -4.43 -6.42 -17.29
CA SER A 212 -5.37 -7.37 -17.86
C SER A 212 -5.22 -8.75 -17.21
N ALA A 213 -6.25 -9.58 -17.29
CA ALA A 213 -6.21 -10.94 -16.75
C ALA A 213 -5.08 -11.79 -17.36
N HIS A 214 -4.62 -11.45 -18.55
CA HIS A 214 -3.56 -12.18 -19.28
C HIS A 214 -2.16 -11.58 -19.07
N TYR A 215 -2.03 -10.58 -18.21
CA TYR A 215 -0.72 -10.01 -17.88
C TYR A 215 0.09 -11.00 -17.05
N GLU A 216 1.40 -11.06 -17.30
CA GLU A 216 2.29 -11.89 -16.49
C GLU A 216 2.25 -11.48 -15.02
N PRO A 217 2.23 -12.45 -14.10
CA PRO A 217 2.31 -12.14 -12.68
C PRO A 217 3.61 -11.40 -12.35
N SER A 218 3.52 -10.44 -11.46
CA SER A 218 4.73 -9.79 -10.93
C SER A 218 5.64 -10.80 -10.23
N PRO A 219 6.98 -10.64 -10.28
CA PRO A 219 7.89 -11.46 -9.50
C PRO A 219 7.55 -11.40 -8.02
N THR A 220 7.40 -12.55 -7.40
CA THR A 220 6.84 -12.67 -6.03
C THR A 220 7.84 -12.35 -4.93
N GLY A 221 9.12 -12.64 -5.13
CA GLY A 221 10.14 -12.58 -4.08
C GLY A 221 10.30 -11.22 -3.40
N ILE A 222 9.96 -10.12 -4.07
CA ILE A 222 10.02 -8.77 -3.48
C ILE A 222 8.93 -8.63 -2.42
N TRP A 223 7.69 -8.98 -2.71
CA TRP A 223 6.56 -8.85 -1.79
C TRP A 223 6.71 -9.73 -0.55
N GLU A 224 7.25 -10.92 -0.75
CA GLU A 224 7.57 -11.84 0.35
C GLU A 224 8.64 -11.24 1.26
N SER A 225 9.73 -10.72 0.69
CA SER A 225 10.82 -10.11 1.47
C SER A 225 10.35 -8.89 2.29
N GLU A 226 9.44 -8.10 1.75
CA GLU A 226 8.86 -6.95 2.45
C GLU A 226 8.00 -7.38 3.64
N TRP A 227 7.16 -8.41 3.50
CA TRP A 227 6.41 -8.98 4.62
C TRP A 227 7.33 -9.58 5.69
N LEU A 228 8.41 -10.26 5.29
CA LEU A 228 9.41 -10.77 6.23
C LEU A 228 10.03 -9.64 7.06
N GLN A 229 10.26 -8.46 6.47
CA GLN A 229 10.72 -7.29 7.23
C GLN A 229 9.65 -6.83 8.23
N VAL A 230 8.38 -6.77 7.83
CA VAL A 230 7.27 -6.41 8.73
C VAL A 230 7.22 -7.35 9.94
N PHE A 231 7.31 -8.67 9.73
CA PHE A 231 7.29 -9.66 10.81
C PHE A 231 8.49 -9.50 11.75
N LYS A 232 9.70 -9.37 11.21
CA LYS A 232 10.94 -9.22 11.98
C LYS A 232 10.98 -7.97 12.83
N HIS A 233 10.45 -6.87 12.34
CA HIS A 233 10.38 -5.61 13.09
C HIS A 233 9.26 -5.59 14.13
N ASN A 234 8.29 -6.50 14.06
CA ASN A 234 7.12 -6.53 14.94
C ASN A 234 6.96 -7.91 15.62
N ARG A 235 8.03 -8.41 16.25
CA ARG A 235 8.06 -9.75 16.87
C ARG A 235 7.05 -9.97 17.99
N TRP A 236 6.55 -8.90 18.59
CA TRP A 236 5.52 -8.94 19.64
C TRP A 236 4.10 -9.09 19.08
N VAL A 237 3.92 -8.94 17.77
CA VAL A 237 2.63 -9.09 17.09
C VAL A 237 2.50 -10.50 16.57
N LYS A 238 1.37 -11.15 16.78
CA LYS A 238 1.02 -12.42 16.18
C LYS A 238 0.39 -12.18 14.82
N PHE A 239 1.01 -12.71 13.77
CA PHE A 239 0.49 -12.62 12.41
C PHE A 239 -0.18 -13.93 11.99
N TYR A 240 -1.28 -13.81 11.26
CA TYR A 240 -2.00 -14.93 10.67
C TYR A 240 -2.14 -14.72 9.16
N LYS A 241 -1.51 -15.58 8.36
CA LYS A 241 -1.77 -15.65 6.92
C LYS A 241 -3.02 -16.48 6.70
N VAL A 242 -4.08 -15.83 6.23
CA VAL A 242 -5.37 -16.48 6.03
C VAL A 242 -5.47 -17.02 4.61
N ASN A 243 -5.48 -18.32 4.48
CA ASN A 243 -5.66 -19.06 3.23
C ASN A 243 -7.15 -19.33 2.97
N LYS A 244 -7.53 -19.55 1.72
CA LYS A 244 -8.93 -19.84 1.37
C LYS A 244 -9.39 -21.16 2.02
N SER A 245 -8.63 -22.24 1.82
CA SER A 245 -8.86 -23.57 2.39
C SER A 245 -7.54 -24.35 2.39
N ASP A 246 -7.51 -25.50 3.04
CA ASP A 246 -6.34 -26.39 3.05
C ASP A 246 -6.04 -27.00 1.68
N ASP A 247 -7.07 -27.15 0.84
CA ASP A 247 -6.96 -27.72 -0.51
C ASP A 247 -6.60 -26.67 -1.58
N ASP A 248 -6.59 -25.40 -1.23
CA ASP A 248 -6.31 -24.33 -2.16
C ASP A 248 -4.81 -24.23 -2.45
N LYS A 249 -4.41 -24.74 -3.61
CA LYS A 249 -3.01 -24.72 -4.07
C LYS A 249 -2.46 -23.30 -4.23
N LEU A 250 -3.33 -22.29 -4.48
CA LEU A 250 -2.92 -20.89 -4.62
C LEU A 250 -2.43 -20.29 -3.31
N THR A 251 -3.05 -20.70 -2.21
CA THR A 251 -2.82 -20.07 -0.92
C THR A 251 -2.13 -20.98 0.09
N ASN A 252 -2.11 -22.29 -0.18
CA ASN A 252 -1.50 -23.28 0.71
C ASN A 252 0.04 -23.33 0.60
N THR A 253 0.64 -22.22 0.22
CA THR A 253 2.09 -22.15 0.16
C THR A 253 2.59 -21.33 1.33
N LYS A 254 3.53 -21.86 2.05
CA LYS A 254 4.27 -21.16 3.10
C LYS A 254 5.27 -20.18 2.50
N LEU A 255 4.80 -19.31 1.60
CA LEU A 255 5.65 -18.35 0.90
C LEU A 255 6.36 -17.39 1.85
N LEU A 256 5.73 -17.08 2.97
CA LEU A 256 6.29 -16.19 3.99
C LEU A 256 7.21 -16.90 4.99
N GLY A 257 7.54 -18.17 4.73
CA GLY A 257 8.42 -18.96 5.60
C GLY A 257 7.79 -19.35 6.92
N ASP A 258 8.64 -19.75 7.86
CA ASP A 258 8.26 -20.22 9.20
C ASP A 258 8.75 -19.20 10.27
N GLU A 259 8.39 -17.93 10.14
CA GLU A 259 8.70 -16.93 11.16
C GLU A 259 7.95 -17.24 12.47
N GLN A 260 8.61 -17.05 13.62
CA GLN A 260 8.08 -17.46 14.92
C GLN A 260 6.75 -16.81 15.30
N ASN A 261 6.49 -15.63 14.77
CA ASN A 261 5.26 -14.87 15.03
C ASN A 261 4.24 -14.97 13.88
N LEU A 262 4.44 -15.87 12.92
CA LEU A 262 3.55 -16.12 11.79
C LEU A 262 2.91 -17.50 11.90
N GLU A 263 1.60 -17.56 11.70
CA GLU A 263 0.81 -18.77 11.61
C GLU A 263 -0.06 -18.77 10.35
N TYR A 264 -0.25 -19.94 9.74
CA TYR A 264 -1.11 -20.13 8.58
C TYR A 264 -2.43 -20.75 9.03
N ILE A 265 -3.52 -20.09 8.71
CA ILE A 265 -4.87 -20.56 9.02
C ILE A 265 -5.77 -20.48 7.79
N THR A 266 -6.86 -21.24 7.79
CA THR A 266 -7.89 -21.11 6.77
C THR A 266 -8.93 -20.04 7.14
N GLN A 267 -9.75 -19.62 6.16
CA GLN A 267 -10.89 -18.74 6.39
C GLN A 267 -11.87 -19.34 7.41
N ALA A 268 -12.09 -20.65 7.38
CA ALA A 268 -12.94 -21.33 8.36
C ALA A 268 -12.36 -21.23 9.77
N GLN A 269 -11.07 -21.53 9.93
CA GLN A 269 -10.39 -21.42 11.23
C GLN A 269 -10.37 -19.96 11.74
N LEU A 270 -10.21 -18.97 10.85
CA LEU A 270 -10.35 -17.57 11.23
C LEU A 270 -11.72 -17.30 11.87
N LEU A 271 -12.80 -17.72 11.21
CA LEU A 271 -14.15 -17.51 11.74
C LEU A 271 -14.38 -18.18 13.08
N ASP A 272 -13.80 -19.37 13.29
CA ASP A 272 -13.90 -20.06 14.57
C ASP A 272 -13.09 -19.36 15.68
N LEU A 273 -11.89 -18.86 15.38
CA LEU A 273 -11.11 -18.04 16.31
C LEU A 273 -11.85 -16.75 16.71
N LEU A 274 -12.57 -16.13 15.77
CA LEU A 274 -13.31 -14.91 16.06
C LEU A 274 -14.57 -15.13 16.90
N LYS A 275 -15.15 -16.35 16.91
CA LYS A 275 -16.28 -16.70 17.77
C LYS A 275 -15.86 -16.95 19.23
N GLN A 276 -14.63 -17.40 19.46
CA GLN A 276 -14.15 -17.83 20.78
C GLN A 276 -13.68 -16.66 21.68
N LYS A 277 -13.55 -15.51 21.14
CA LYS A 277 -13.00 -14.31 21.80
C LYS A 277 -13.94 -13.12 21.66
#